data_03ea22f0825a5fcadc54ca80e47bdae2
#
_entry.id   03ea22f0825a5fcadc54ca80e47bdae2
#
_cell.length_a   1.000
_cell.length_b   1.000
_cell.length_c   1.000
_cell.angle_alpha   90.00
_cell.angle_beta   90.00
_cell.angle_gamma   90.00
#
_symmetry.space_group_name_H-M   'P 1'
#
loop_
_entity.id
_entity.type
_entity.pdbx_description
1 polymer ?
#
loop_
_entity_poly.entity_id
_entity_poly.type
_entity_poly.pdbx_seq_one_letter_code
_entity_poly.pdbx_strand_id
1 'polypeptide(L)'
;MYAGPLRLLAHEVWERMNQGTISPGIPPRACNLRTGEEVRTVDEYAGLVSCTVEMADVTRPYDVAVIDEIQMIADPQRGFAWTHAVLGLPAKELHLCGEASTVPLIQHLAKLCGDDLHVHNYERLTPLHVAPHSLYGDLGKVQRGDCIVAFKRSTIFRLKEQIEARTGLQCALAYGALPPETKSEQAKLFNAGKLDVMVASDAIGMGLNLRIKRVIFDTLSKWNGTETVPLSLSQIKQIAGRAGRYGTSRDASPHGLVLTRHEDEMDILRAALAAPVRSVTHALIQPSKQK
;
A
#
# COMPACT_ATOMS: atom_id res chain seq x y z
N MET A 1 -15.25 -4.16 -12.09
CA MET A 1 -15.06 -4.30 -10.62
C MET A 1 -13.63 -3.94 -10.27
N TYR A 2 -13.40 -3.34 -9.08
CA TYR A 2 -12.08 -3.20 -8.45
C TYR A 2 -12.09 -3.94 -7.12
N ALA A 3 -11.08 -4.76 -6.89
CA ALA A 3 -10.88 -5.51 -5.65
C ALA A 3 -9.51 -5.17 -5.03
N GLY A 4 -9.53 -4.46 -3.91
CA GLY A 4 -8.33 -3.96 -3.25
C GLY A 4 -7.97 -4.75 -1.98
N PRO A 5 -6.71 -4.67 -1.53
CA PRO A 5 -6.22 -5.39 -0.35
C PRO A 5 -6.76 -4.83 0.97
N LEU A 6 -7.22 -3.58 0.98
CA LEU A 6 -7.64 -2.85 2.17
C LEU A 6 -8.93 -2.08 1.95
N ARG A 7 -9.75 -1.99 3.00
CA ARG A 7 -10.98 -1.17 3.03
C ARG A 7 -10.74 0.27 2.60
N LEU A 8 -9.64 0.86 3.06
CA LEU A 8 -9.30 2.24 2.73
C LEU A 8 -9.10 2.45 1.22
N LEU A 9 -8.44 1.50 0.53
CA LEU A 9 -8.27 1.58 -0.93
C LEU A 9 -9.59 1.38 -1.66
N ALA A 10 -10.39 0.40 -1.23
CA ALA A 10 -11.71 0.20 -1.80
C ALA A 10 -12.58 1.46 -1.64
N HIS A 11 -12.53 2.10 -0.47
CA HIS A 11 -13.23 3.35 -0.20
C HIS A 11 -12.70 4.51 -1.06
N GLU A 12 -11.39 4.67 -1.20
CA GLU A 12 -10.77 5.71 -2.04
C GLU A 12 -11.22 5.58 -3.51
N VAL A 13 -11.17 4.36 -4.06
CA VAL A 13 -11.62 4.12 -5.44
C VAL A 13 -13.11 4.41 -5.58
N TRP A 14 -13.94 3.95 -4.64
CA TRP A 14 -15.37 4.23 -4.60
C TRP A 14 -15.65 5.75 -4.57
N GLU A 15 -15.00 6.49 -3.67
CA GLU A 15 -15.17 7.94 -3.54
C GLU A 15 -14.77 8.66 -4.83
N ARG A 16 -13.59 8.34 -5.38
CA ARG A 16 -13.05 8.98 -6.59
C ARG A 16 -13.87 8.68 -7.83
N MET A 17 -14.44 7.48 -7.97
CA MET A 17 -15.35 7.14 -9.08
C MET A 17 -16.63 7.96 -9.02
N ASN A 18 -17.26 8.04 -7.84
CA ASN A 18 -18.50 8.80 -7.65
C ASN A 18 -18.30 10.32 -7.76
N GLN A 19 -17.09 10.83 -7.46
CA GLN A 19 -16.74 12.25 -7.61
C GLN A 19 -16.18 12.62 -8.98
N GLY A 20 -15.88 11.64 -9.86
CA GLY A 20 -15.21 11.90 -11.15
C GLY A 20 -13.76 12.37 -11.01
N THR A 21 -13.09 12.00 -9.91
CA THR A 21 -11.70 12.40 -9.63
C THR A 21 -10.69 11.26 -9.83
N ILE A 22 -11.13 10.14 -10.40
CA ILE A 22 -10.27 8.96 -10.61
C ILE A 22 -9.19 9.25 -11.65
N SER A 23 -9.53 9.98 -12.69
CA SER A 23 -8.60 10.45 -13.73
C SER A 23 -9.12 11.75 -14.35
N PRO A 24 -8.24 12.65 -14.82
CA PRO A 24 -8.65 13.86 -15.53
C PRO A 24 -9.53 13.53 -16.75
N GLY A 25 -10.64 14.27 -16.89
CA GLY A 25 -11.55 14.12 -18.04
C GLY A 25 -12.56 12.96 -17.93
N ILE A 26 -12.50 12.14 -16.88
CA ILE A 26 -13.50 11.09 -16.65
C ILE A 26 -14.62 11.65 -15.76
N PRO A 27 -15.89 11.66 -16.25
CA PRO A 27 -17.01 12.15 -15.44
C PRO A 27 -17.31 11.20 -14.25
N PRO A 28 -18.03 11.68 -13.22
CA PRO A 28 -18.55 10.83 -12.15
C PRO A 28 -19.32 9.64 -12.69
N ARG A 29 -19.11 8.47 -12.06
CA ARG A 29 -19.83 7.24 -12.40
C ARG A 29 -20.29 6.57 -11.12
N ALA A 30 -21.54 6.14 -11.09
CA ALA A 30 -22.10 5.41 -9.96
C ALA A 30 -21.26 4.14 -9.70
N CYS A 31 -20.70 4.07 -8.50
CA CYS A 31 -19.89 2.96 -8.02
C CYS A 31 -20.40 2.55 -6.65
N ASN A 32 -20.68 1.27 -6.45
CA ASN A 32 -21.06 0.72 -5.16
C ASN A 32 -19.82 0.28 -4.37
N LEU A 33 -19.92 0.26 -3.03
CA LEU A 33 -18.84 -0.19 -2.13
C LEU A 33 -19.26 -1.47 -1.40
N ARG A 34 -18.35 -2.45 -1.34
CA ARG A 34 -18.54 -3.69 -0.55
C ARG A 34 -17.26 -4.02 0.22
N THR A 35 -17.32 -3.95 1.53
CA THR A 35 -16.23 -4.35 2.42
C THR A 35 -16.77 -5.26 3.52
N GLY A 36 -15.90 -5.87 4.30
CA GLY A 36 -16.34 -6.72 5.42
C GLY A 36 -17.09 -6.00 6.53
N GLU A 37 -17.06 -4.66 6.58
CA GLU A 37 -17.71 -3.87 7.62
C GLU A 37 -18.86 -3.02 7.08
N GLU A 38 -18.86 -2.67 5.80
CA GLU A 38 -19.90 -1.81 5.22
C GLU A 38 -20.23 -2.18 3.78
N VAL A 39 -21.48 -1.93 3.43
CA VAL A 39 -21.99 -1.96 2.05
C VAL A 39 -22.67 -0.62 1.78
N ARG A 40 -22.23 0.08 0.72
CA ARG A 40 -22.87 1.34 0.27
C ARG A 40 -23.37 1.17 -1.15
N THR A 41 -24.66 1.22 -1.31
CA THR A 41 -25.31 1.19 -2.62
C THR A 41 -25.63 2.62 -3.04
N VAL A 42 -24.95 3.12 -4.05
CA VAL A 42 -25.20 4.44 -4.66
C VAL A 42 -26.31 4.31 -5.69
N ASP A 43 -26.28 3.23 -6.46
CA ASP A 43 -27.28 2.89 -7.46
C ASP A 43 -27.37 1.36 -7.57
N GLU A 44 -28.57 0.80 -7.56
CA GLU A 44 -28.79 -0.65 -7.70
C GLU A 44 -28.31 -1.19 -9.06
N TYR A 45 -28.34 -0.33 -10.08
CA TYR A 45 -27.89 -0.64 -11.45
C TYR A 45 -26.46 -0.17 -11.73
N ALA A 46 -25.69 0.25 -10.71
CA ALA A 46 -24.33 0.69 -10.91
C ALA A 46 -23.51 -0.39 -11.63
N GLY A 47 -22.91 -0.01 -12.77
CA GLY A 47 -22.01 -0.87 -13.53
C GLY A 47 -20.65 -1.05 -12.86
N LEU A 48 -20.34 -0.27 -11.80
CA LEU A 48 -19.09 -0.30 -11.08
C LEU A 48 -19.27 -0.74 -9.63
N VAL A 49 -18.33 -1.54 -9.15
CA VAL A 49 -18.22 -1.90 -7.73
C VAL A 49 -16.76 -1.84 -7.30
N SER A 50 -16.53 -1.22 -6.15
CA SER A 50 -15.25 -1.25 -5.44
C SER A 50 -15.40 -2.11 -4.19
N CYS A 51 -14.49 -3.04 -3.96
CA CYS A 51 -14.58 -3.96 -2.82
C CYS A 51 -13.20 -4.32 -2.27
N THR A 52 -13.17 -4.93 -1.07
CA THR A 52 -12.00 -5.70 -0.65
C THR A 52 -11.98 -7.05 -1.35
N VAL A 53 -10.81 -7.64 -1.55
CA VAL A 53 -10.66 -8.88 -2.33
C VAL A 53 -11.52 -10.02 -1.75
N GLU A 54 -11.68 -10.10 -0.42
CA GLU A 54 -12.53 -11.07 0.26
C GLU A 54 -14.02 -10.93 -0.08
N MET A 55 -14.44 -9.75 -0.54
CA MET A 55 -15.83 -9.43 -0.88
C MET A 55 -16.09 -9.46 -2.39
N ALA A 56 -15.11 -9.93 -3.18
CA ALA A 56 -15.27 -10.10 -4.61
C ALA A 56 -16.35 -11.17 -4.90
N ASP A 57 -17.34 -10.79 -5.71
CA ASP A 57 -18.47 -11.65 -6.02
C ASP A 57 -18.15 -12.49 -7.27
N VAL A 58 -17.81 -13.75 -7.08
CA VAL A 58 -17.46 -14.68 -8.16
C VAL A 58 -18.70 -15.30 -8.84
N THR A 59 -19.90 -14.97 -8.42
CA THR A 59 -21.15 -15.46 -9.04
C THR A 59 -21.69 -14.53 -10.11
N ARG A 60 -21.19 -13.29 -10.16
CA ARG A 60 -21.64 -12.25 -11.09
C ARG A 60 -20.64 -12.04 -12.21
N PRO A 61 -21.06 -11.99 -13.49
CA PRO A 61 -20.17 -11.69 -14.61
C PRO A 61 -19.72 -10.22 -14.61
N TYR A 62 -18.48 -9.98 -15.06
CA TYR A 62 -17.90 -8.66 -15.23
C TYR A 62 -17.29 -8.53 -16.63
N ASP A 63 -17.39 -7.35 -17.25
CA ASP A 63 -16.61 -7.06 -18.44
C ASP A 63 -15.14 -6.92 -18.10
N VAL A 64 -14.84 -6.16 -17.02
CA VAL A 64 -13.49 -5.94 -16.51
C VAL A 64 -13.44 -6.08 -15.00
N ALA A 65 -12.48 -6.85 -14.51
CA ALA A 65 -12.17 -6.94 -13.09
C ALA A 65 -10.69 -6.61 -12.85
N VAL A 66 -10.43 -5.86 -11.77
CA VAL A 66 -9.07 -5.49 -11.33
C VAL A 66 -8.85 -6.08 -9.94
N ILE A 67 -7.78 -6.85 -9.78
CA ILE A 67 -7.30 -7.36 -8.48
C ILE A 67 -5.98 -6.65 -8.18
N ASP A 68 -5.94 -5.92 -7.08
CA ASP A 68 -4.77 -5.15 -6.67
C ASP A 68 -3.89 -5.92 -5.67
N GLU A 69 -2.59 -5.59 -5.64
CA GLU A 69 -1.56 -6.21 -4.78
C GLU A 69 -1.53 -7.75 -4.89
N ILE A 70 -1.44 -8.26 -6.14
CA ILE A 70 -1.52 -9.70 -6.45
C ILE A 70 -0.49 -10.56 -5.70
N GLN A 71 0.65 -10.00 -5.25
CA GLN A 71 1.63 -10.73 -4.43
C GLN A 71 1.05 -11.20 -3.10
N MET A 72 -0.07 -10.64 -2.65
CA MET A 72 -0.80 -11.11 -1.47
C MET A 72 -1.38 -12.52 -1.64
N ILE A 73 -1.38 -13.08 -2.83
CA ILE A 73 -1.82 -14.46 -3.09
C ILE A 73 -1.06 -15.51 -2.26
N ALA A 74 0.18 -15.19 -1.85
CA ALA A 74 1.01 -16.02 -0.98
C ALA A 74 0.90 -15.68 0.51
N ASP A 75 0.07 -14.69 0.88
CA ASP A 75 -0.10 -14.32 2.29
C ASP A 75 -0.70 -15.48 3.08
N PRO A 76 -0.07 -15.92 4.21
CA PRO A 76 -0.49 -17.12 4.93
C PRO A 76 -1.86 -17.00 5.59
N GLN A 77 -2.39 -15.80 5.77
CA GLN A 77 -3.68 -15.57 6.42
C GLN A 77 -4.78 -15.19 5.42
N ARG A 78 -4.45 -14.39 4.40
CA ARG A 78 -5.42 -13.78 3.50
C ARG A 78 -5.29 -14.22 2.05
N GLY A 79 -4.19 -14.87 1.66
CA GLY A 79 -3.88 -15.21 0.27
C GLY A 79 -4.96 -16.02 -0.44
N PHE A 80 -5.74 -16.82 0.32
CA PHE A 80 -6.86 -17.58 -0.22
C PHE A 80 -7.89 -16.71 -0.95
N ALA A 81 -8.10 -15.45 -0.51
CA ALA A 81 -9.04 -14.56 -1.14
C ALA A 81 -8.56 -14.12 -2.54
N TRP A 82 -7.26 -13.87 -2.71
CA TRP A 82 -6.65 -13.61 -4.02
C TRP A 82 -6.73 -14.82 -4.93
N THR A 83 -6.40 -16.02 -4.41
CA THR A 83 -6.53 -17.26 -5.15
C THR A 83 -7.96 -17.48 -5.63
N HIS A 84 -8.94 -17.29 -4.73
CA HIS A 84 -10.35 -17.42 -5.05
C HIS A 84 -10.81 -16.40 -6.12
N ALA A 85 -10.36 -15.16 -6.02
CA ALA A 85 -10.69 -14.13 -6.98
C ALA A 85 -10.04 -14.39 -8.35
N VAL A 86 -8.76 -14.78 -8.40
CA VAL A 86 -8.06 -15.08 -9.65
C VAL A 86 -8.69 -16.25 -10.40
N LEU A 87 -9.04 -17.33 -9.68
CA LEU A 87 -9.57 -18.55 -10.29
C LEU A 87 -11.09 -18.55 -10.48
N GLY A 88 -11.81 -17.69 -9.74
CA GLY A 88 -13.27 -17.76 -9.67
C GLY A 88 -14.02 -16.60 -10.32
N LEU A 89 -13.38 -15.45 -10.61
CA LEU A 89 -14.09 -14.30 -11.18
C LEU A 89 -14.44 -14.53 -12.67
N PRO A 90 -15.73 -14.53 -13.03
CA PRO A 90 -16.15 -14.64 -14.42
C PRO A 90 -16.03 -13.26 -15.10
N ALA A 91 -14.81 -12.87 -15.44
CA ALA A 91 -14.50 -11.61 -16.11
C ALA A 91 -14.03 -11.86 -17.55
N LYS A 92 -14.44 -10.99 -18.49
CA LYS A 92 -13.90 -11.04 -19.86
C LYS A 92 -12.42 -10.62 -19.88
N GLU A 93 -12.07 -9.62 -19.08
CA GLU A 93 -10.70 -9.16 -18.84
C GLU A 93 -10.43 -9.08 -17.35
N LEU A 94 -9.37 -9.77 -16.92
CA LEU A 94 -8.89 -9.76 -15.53
C LEU A 94 -7.53 -9.08 -15.46
N HIS A 95 -7.47 -7.92 -14.82
CA HIS A 95 -6.25 -7.16 -14.60
C HIS A 95 -5.68 -7.44 -13.21
N LEU A 96 -4.47 -7.96 -13.15
CA LEU A 96 -3.75 -8.26 -11.92
C LEU A 96 -2.64 -7.21 -11.73
N CYS A 97 -2.74 -6.40 -10.68
CA CYS A 97 -1.76 -5.36 -10.38
C CYS A 97 -0.89 -5.77 -9.19
N GLY A 98 0.44 -5.58 -9.28
CA GLY A 98 1.33 -5.86 -8.17
C GLY A 98 2.78 -6.08 -8.57
N GLU A 99 3.49 -6.87 -7.78
CA GLU A 99 4.93 -7.10 -7.96
C GLU A 99 5.23 -8.13 -9.05
N ALA A 100 6.27 -7.88 -9.85
CA ALA A 100 6.74 -8.80 -10.89
C ALA A 100 7.15 -10.19 -10.35
N SER A 101 7.41 -10.29 -9.05
CA SER A 101 7.71 -11.55 -8.36
C SER A 101 6.60 -12.60 -8.47
N THR A 102 5.36 -12.19 -8.77
CA THR A 102 4.20 -13.10 -8.93
C THR A 102 4.04 -13.62 -10.35
N VAL A 103 4.68 -13.02 -11.33
CA VAL A 103 4.49 -13.37 -12.75
C VAL A 103 4.62 -14.88 -13.02
N PRO A 104 5.66 -15.59 -12.52
CA PRO A 104 5.79 -17.02 -12.78
C PRO A 104 4.61 -17.84 -12.25
N LEU A 105 4.09 -17.51 -11.08
CA LEU A 105 2.92 -18.16 -10.50
C LEU A 105 1.66 -17.89 -11.32
N ILE A 106 1.44 -16.63 -11.71
CA ILE A 106 0.25 -16.25 -12.51
C ILE A 106 0.31 -16.88 -13.90
N GLN A 107 1.50 -16.97 -14.53
CA GLN A 107 1.67 -17.71 -15.79
C GLN A 107 1.25 -19.18 -15.66
N HIS A 108 1.61 -19.82 -14.54
CA HIS A 108 1.21 -21.19 -14.26
C HIS A 108 -0.31 -21.32 -14.08
N LEU A 109 -0.92 -20.41 -13.30
CA LEU A 109 -2.37 -20.43 -13.07
C LEU A 109 -3.16 -20.15 -14.36
N ALA A 110 -2.77 -19.15 -15.14
CA ALA A 110 -3.41 -18.85 -16.42
C ALA A 110 -3.36 -20.07 -17.37
N LYS A 111 -2.20 -20.73 -17.45
CA LYS A 111 -2.08 -21.96 -18.25
C LYS A 111 -3.00 -23.09 -17.76
N LEU A 112 -3.19 -23.24 -16.46
CA LEU A 112 -4.11 -24.24 -15.90
C LEU A 112 -5.58 -23.92 -16.21
N CYS A 113 -5.94 -22.63 -16.26
CA CYS A 113 -7.28 -22.17 -16.60
C CYS A 113 -7.54 -22.13 -18.12
N GLY A 114 -6.50 -22.20 -18.93
CA GLY A 114 -6.60 -22.03 -20.38
C GLY A 114 -6.76 -20.56 -20.82
N ASP A 115 -6.34 -19.63 -19.95
CA ASP A 115 -6.43 -18.19 -20.20
C ASP A 115 -5.18 -17.66 -20.89
N ASP A 116 -5.37 -16.65 -21.78
CA ASP A 116 -4.27 -15.89 -22.37
C ASP A 116 -3.75 -14.87 -21.35
N LEU A 117 -2.42 -14.80 -21.17
CA LEU A 117 -1.78 -13.86 -20.25
C LEU A 117 -0.87 -12.88 -20.99
N HIS A 118 -1.13 -11.59 -20.79
CA HIS A 118 -0.27 -10.50 -21.22
C HIS A 118 0.40 -9.83 -20.04
N VAL A 119 1.75 -9.77 -20.03
CA VAL A 119 2.52 -9.16 -18.93
C VAL A 119 3.02 -7.79 -19.37
N HIS A 120 2.61 -6.75 -18.64
CA HIS A 120 3.07 -5.38 -18.81
C HIS A 120 3.97 -5.00 -17.63
N ASN A 121 5.23 -4.69 -17.92
CA ASN A 121 6.17 -4.23 -16.91
C ASN A 121 6.23 -2.70 -16.91
N TYR A 122 6.04 -2.11 -15.75
CA TYR A 122 6.12 -0.67 -15.53
C TYR A 122 7.29 -0.35 -14.62
N GLU A 123 8.13 0.55 -15.06
CA GLU A 123 9.21 1.09 -14.24
C GLU A 123 8.69 2.23 -13.37
N ARG A 124 9.32 2.38 -12.22
CA ARG A 124 9.01 3.47 -11.31
C ARG A 124 9.44 4.80 -11.94
N LEU A 125 8.52 5.76 -12.08
CA LEU A 125 8.78 7.06 -12.71
C LEU A 125 9.74 7.94 -11.89
N THR A 126 9.73 7.81 -10.56
CA THR A 126 10.64 8.54 -9.67
C THR A 126 11.63 7.56 -9.06
N PRO A 127 12.94 7.62 -9.36
CA PRO A 127 13.93 6.73 -8.77
C PRO A 127 13.94 6.79 -7.24
N LEU A 128 14.22 5.65 -6.61
CA LEU A 128 14.38 5.53 -5.17
C LEU A 128 15.87 5.42 -4.84
N HIS A 129 16.38 6.32 -4.00
CA HIS A 129 17.75 6.33 -3.57
C HIS A 129 17.86 6.18 -2.06
N VAL A 130 18.87 5.43 -1.61
CA VAL A 130 19.25 5.43 -0.20
C VAL A 130 20.10 6.66 0.06
N ALA A 131 19.77 7.43 1.07
CA ALA A 131 20.54 8.59 1.49
C ALA A 131 21.98 8.15 1.87
N PRO A 132 22.97 9.02 1.73
CA PRO A 132 24.36 8.68 2.11
C PRO A 132 24.50 8.40 3.61
N HIS A 133 23.71 9.06 4.44
CA HIS A 133 23.77 8.98 5.91
C HIS A 133 22.37 8.87 6.50
N SER A 134 22.30 8.33 7.73
CA SER A 134 21.12 8.31 8.59
C SER A 134 20.85 9.70 9.20
N LEU A 135 19.85 9.77 10.08
CA LEU A 135 19.68 10.94 10.94
C LEU A 135 20.71 11.00 12.10
N TYR A 136 21.52 9.97 12.32
CA TYR A 136 22.40 9.81 13.48
C TYR A 136 21.66 9.93 14.83
N GLY A 137 20.41 9.46 14.89
CA GLY A 137 19.53 9.59 16.05
C GLY A 137 18.94 10.97 16.29
N ASP A 138 19.36 11.98 15.52
CA ASP A 138 18.96 13.37 15.70
C ASP A 138 17.65 13.69 14.95
N LEU A 139 16.55 13.76 15.70
CA LEU A 139 15.24 14.14 15.19
C LEU A 139 15.13 15.64 14.81
N GLY A 140 16.09 16.48 15.16
CA GLY A 140 16.19 17.86 14.70
C GLY A 140 16.49 17.98 13.20
N LYS A 141 16.95 16.90 12.55
CA LYS A 141 17.20 16.83 11.12
C LYS A 141 15.97 16.42 10.27
N VAL A 142 14.83 16.20 10.92
CA VAL A 142 13.56 15.91 10.25
C VAL A 142 13.06 17.16 9.53
N GLN A 143 12.51 16.95 8.34
CA GLN A 143 12.13 18.03 7.41
C GLN A 143 10.67 17.88 6.95
N ARG A 144 10.12 18.94 6.39
CA ARG A 144 8.80 18.90 5.76
C ARG A 144 8.75 17.90 4.61
N GLY A 145 7.72 17.06 4.60
CA GLY A 145 7.54 15.99 3.64
C GLY A 145 8.20 14.67 4.03
N ASP A 146 8.80 14.58 5.22
CA ASP A 146 9.31 13.33 5.77
C ASP A 146 8.18 12.43 6.27
N CYS A 147 8.41 11.12 6.14
CA CYS A 147 7.61 10.10 6.80
C CYS A 147 8.53 9.22 7.67
N ILE A 148 8.30 9.24 8.99
CA ILE A 148 9.04 8.38 9.92
C ILE A 148 8.18 7.18 10.26
N VAL A 149 8.78 5.98 10.09
CA VAL A 149 8.09 4.71 10.27
C VAL A 149 8.56 4.00 11.51
N ALA A 150 7.61 3.71 12.41
CA ALA A 150 7.85 2.97 13.64
C ALA A 150 6.73 1.94 13.87
N PHE A 151 7.04 0.80 14.49
CA PHE A 151 6.14 -0.34 14.57
C PHE A 151 5.40 -0.49 15.90
N LYS A 152 5.74 0.34 16.90
CA LYS A 152 5.04 0.39 18.21
C LYS A 152 4.24 1.68 18.32
N ARG A 153 2.97 1.57 18.72
CA ARG A 153 2.09 2.74 18.89
C ARG A 153 2.69 3.77 19.85
N SER A 154 3.24 3.33 20.99
CA SER A 154 3.89 4.22 21.95
C SER A 154 5.08 4.97 21.35
N THR A 155 5.86 4.32 20.48
CA THR A 155 6.98 4.95 19.77
C THR A 155 6.48 6.00 18.77
N ILE A 156 5.39 5.76 18.06
CA ILE A 156 4.78 6.72 17.13
C ILE A 156 4.40 8.02 17.85
N PHE A 157 3.73 7.94 19.00
CA PHE A 157 3.36 9.13 19.77
C PHE A 157 4.59 9.84 20.34
N ARG A 158 5.55 9.10 20.88
CA ARG A 158 6.81 9.67 21.39
C ARG A 158 7.60 10.39 20.29
N LEU A 159 7.70 9.81 19.09
CA LEU A 159 8.34 10.43 17.93
C LEU A 159 7.64 11.73 17.54
N LYS A 160 6.30 11.74 17.47
CA LYS A 160 5.52 12.95 17.23
C LYS A 160 5.91 14.05 18.21
N GLU A 161 5.81 13.80 19.50
CA GLU A 161 6.13 14.79 20.56
C GLU A 161 7.58 15.30 20.45
N GLN A 162 8.54 14.41 20.22
CA GLN A 162 9.96 14.77 20.12
C GLN A 162 10.26 15.58 18.84
N ILE A 163 9.64 15.27 17.73
CA ILE A 163 9.81 16.02 16.47
C ILE A 163 9.21 17.41 16.62
N GLU A 164 7.97 17.50 17.08
CA GLU A 164 7.29 18.78 17.28
C GLU A 164 8.06 19.68 18.26
N ALA A 165 8.56 19.13 19.37
CA ALA A 165 9.34 19.88 20.35
C ALA A 165 10.70 20.37 19.81
N ARG A 166 11.37 19.57 18.96
CA ARG A 166 12.73 19.90 18.47
C ARG A 166 12.74 20.77 17.22
N THR A 167 11.73 20.63 16.37
CA THR A 167 11.72 21.25 15.04
C THR A 167 10.63 22.30 14.87
N GLY A 168 9.60 22.31 15.72
CA GLY A 168 8.40 23.12 15.55
C GLY A 168 7.48 22.63 14.44
N LEU A 169 7.84 21.55 13.71
CA LEU A 169 7.03 20.98 12.63
C LEU A 169 5.84 20.22 13.20
N GLN A 170 4.69 20.32 12.55
CA GLN A 170 3.46 19.63 12.97
C GLN A 170 3.38 18.23 12.35
N CYS A 171 3.06 17.22 13.15
CA CYS A 171 3.05 15.83 12.74
C CYS A 171 1.64 15.28 12.51
N ALA A 172 1.43 14.68 11.34
CA ALA A 172 0.31 13.77 11.04
C ALA A 172 0.61 12.36 11.57
N LEU A 173 -0.44 11.60 11.88
CA LEU A 173 -0.32 10.23 12.37
C LEU A 173 -1.06 9.24 11.45
N ALA A 174 -0.42 8.07 11.18
CA ALA A 174 -1.05 6.96 10.48
C ALA A 174 -0.61 5.61 11.05
N TYR A 175 -1.48 4.91 11.76
CA TYR A 175 -1.19 3.58 12.32
C TYR A 175 -2.42 2.65 12.26
N GLY A 176 -2.21 1.34 12.42
CA GLY A 176 -3.22 0.31 12.18
C GLY A 176 -4.56 0.56 12.84
N ALA A 177 -4.56 0.89 14.15
CA ALA A 177 -5.78 1.08 14.95
C ALA A 177 -6.53 2.40 14.73
N LEU A 178 -6.01 3.33 13.89
CA LEU A 178 -6.77 4.54 13.53
C LEU A 178 -7.94 4.18 12.61
N PRO A 179 -9.13 4.79 12.82
CA PRO A 179 -10.24 4.65 11.89
C PRO A 179 -9.86 5.08 10.46
N PRO A 180 -10.43 4.45 9.42
CA PRO A 180 -10.11 4.76 8.03
C PRO A 180 -10.33 6.24 7.67
N GLU A 181 -11.40 6.85 8.15
CA GLU A 181 -11.73 8.26 7.93
C GLU A 181 -10.65 9.18 8.52
N THR A 182 -10.22 8.90 9.75
CA THR A 182 -9.15 9.67 10.42
C THR A 182 -7.83 9.52 9.68
N LYS A 183 -7.48 8.31 9.19
CA LYS A 183 -6.28 8.11 8.36
C LYS A 183 -6.35 8.93 7.08
N SER A 184 -7.51 8.93 6.41
CA SER A 184 -7.74 9.69 5.19
C SER A 184 -7.60 11.20 5.44
N GLU A 185 -8.15 11.71 6.54
CA GLU A 185 -8.04 13.11 6.93
C GLU A 185 -6.59 13.51 7.23
N GLN A 186 -5.88 12.72 8.02
CA GLN A 186 -4.45 12.95 8.30
C GLN A 186 -3.62 12.97 7.02
N ALA A 187 -3.89 12.06 6.08
CA ALA A 187 -3.26 12.02 4.77
C ALA A 187 -3.58 13.27 3.93
N LYS A 188 -4.84 13.72 3.91
CA LYS A 188 -5.27 14.95 3.21
C LYS A 188 -4.57 16.19 3.78
N LEU A 189 -4.49 16.33 5.12
CA LEU A 189 -3.80 17.44 5.79
C LEU A 189 -2.29 17.44 5.50
N PHE A 190 -1.63 16.28 5.54
CA PHE A 190 -0.23 16.13 5.18
C PHE A 190 0.01 16.47 3.70
N ASN A 191 -0.78 15.93 2.78
CA ASN A 191 -0.67 16.19 1.36
C ASN A 191 -0.92 17.66 0.99
N ALA A 192 -1.77 18.35 1.75
CA ALA A 192 -2.05 19.77 1.60
C ALA A 192 -0.96 20.68 2.23
N GLY A 193 0.04 20.11 2.93
CA GLY A 193 1.08 20.85 3.63
C GLY A 193 0.60 21.60 4.89
N LYS A 194 -0.59 21.25 5.40
CA LYS A 194 -1.11 21.75 6.68
C LYS A 194 -0.47 21.04 7.88
N LEU A 195 -0.02 19.80 7.67
CA LEU A 195 0.86 19.06 8.56
C LEU A 195 2.16 18.77 7.80
N ASP A 196 3.28 18.87 8.49
CA ASP A 196 4.59 18.93 7.86
C ASP A 196 5.25 17.57 7.71
N VAL A 197 5.04 16.69 8.70
CA VAL A 197 5.71 15.39 8.84
C VAL A 197 4.65 14.31 9.07
N MET A 198 4.85 13.13 8.50
CA MET A 198 4.04 11.96 8.81
C MET A 198 4.80 11.06 9.78
N VAL A 199 4.18 10.65 10.89
CA VAL A 199 4.69 9.57 11.74
C VAL A 199 3.74 8.40 11.66
N ALA A 200 4.22 7.25 11.19
CA ALA A 200 3.34 6.17 10.80
C ALA A 200 3.88 4.78 11.17
N SER A 201 2.98 3.78 11.14
CA SER A 201 3.37 2.37 11.12
C SER A 201 3.54 1.87 9.68
N ASP A 202 3.74 0.55 9.52
CA ASP A 202 3.66 -0.15 8.24
C ASP A 202 2.31 0.05 7.49
N ALA A 203 1.30 0.61 8.17
CA ALA A 203 0.05 1.02 7.54
C ALA A 203 0.22 1.96 6.34
N ILE A 204 1.35 2.69 6.23
CA ILE A 204 1.65 3.49 5.03
C ILE A 204 2.04 2.62 3.83
N GLY A 205 2.52 1.41 4.05
CA GLY A 205 2.93 0.48 3.00
C GLY A 205 1.80 0.16 2.02
N MET A 206 0.55 0.25 2.46
CA MET A 206 -0.65 0.02 1.64
C MET A 206 -1.73 1.06 1.94
N GLY A 207 -2.51 1.43 0.94
CA GLY A 207 -3.79 2.12 1.11
C GLY A 207 -3.77 3.63 1.34
N LEU A 208 -2.63 4.29 1.46
CA LEU A 208 -2.56 5.74 1.58
C LEU A 208 -1.79 6.35 0.41
N ASN A 209 -2.41 7.30 -0.27
CA ASN A 209 -1.74 8.11 -1.28
C ASN A 209 -1.10 9.33 -0.60
N LEU A 210 0.20 9.21 -0.25
CA LEU A 210 0.95 10.21 0.51
C LEU A 210 2.04 10.85 -0.35
N ARG A 211 2.20 12.17 -0.20
CA ARG A 211 3.25 12.98 -0.86
C ARG A 211 4.53 12.98 -0.04
N ILE A 212 5.14 11.81 0.11
CA ILE A 212 6.33 11.61 0.93
C ILE A 212 7.58 11.94 0.12
N LYS A 213 8.44 12.82 0.61
CA LYS A 213 9.76 13.12 0.05
C LYS A 213 10.80 12.09 0.51
N ARG A 214 10.91 11.87 1.83
CA ARG A 214 11.83 10.92 2.45
C ARG A 214 11.09 9.94 3.36
N VAL A 215 11.40 8.68 3.26
CA VAL A 215 11.00 7.65 4.21
C VAL A 215 12.15 7.39 5.17
N ILE A 216 11.88 7.51 6.46
CA ILE A 216 12.86 7.31 7.53
C ILE A 216 12.40 6.15 8.39
N PHE A 217 13.15 5.07 8.41
CA PHE A 217 12.87 3.97 9.32
C PHE A 217 13.42 4.31 10.72
N ASP A 218 12.55 4.34 11.73
CA ASP A 218 12.98 4.43 13.13
C ASP A 218 13.77 3.20 13.54
N THR A 219 13.38 2.02 13.02
CA THR A 219 14.09 0.75 13.10
C THR A 219 13.67 -0.16 11.95
N LEU A 220 14.55 -1.11 11.58
CA LEU A 220 14.26 -2.18 10.59
C LEU A 220 13.76 -3.48 11.25
N SER A 221 13.30 -3.41 12.50
CA SER A 221 12.76 -4.55 13.25
C SER A 221 11.40 -4.26 13.83
N LYS A 222 10.57 -5.28 13.99
CA LYS A 222 9.23 -5.16 14.58
C LYS A 222 8.90 -6.31 15.53
N TRP A 223 7.99 -6.08 16.44
CA TRP A 223 7.43 -7.10 17.32
C TRP A 223 6.40 -7.93 16.54
N ASN A 224 6.54 -9.28 16.55
CA ASN A 224 5.63 -10.19 15.86
C ASN A 224 4.52 -10.77 16.74
N GLY A 225 4.47 -10.38 18.03
CA GLY A 225 3.59 -10.91 19.07
C GLY A 225 4.34 -11.71 20.13
N THR A 226 5.50 -12.25 19.83
CA THR A 226 6.34 -13.06 20.73
C THR A 226 7.74 -12.51 20.89
N GLU A 227 8.34 -12.02 19.81
CA GLU A 227 9.73 -11.53 19.80
C GLU A 227 9.93 -10.38 18.80
N THR A 228 11.06 -9.68 18.91
CA THR A 228 11.44 -8.68 17.91
C THR A 228 12.17 -9.36 16.76
N VAL A 229 11.58 -9.23 15.55
CA VAL A 229 12.09 -9.84 14.31
C VAL A 229 12.46 -8.76 13.29
N PRO A 230 13.47 -8.99 12.44
CA PRO A 230 13.77 -8.10 11.32
C PRO A 230 12.58 -7.98 10.38
N LEU A 231 12.41 -6.83 9.74
CA LEU A 231 11.47 -6.66 8.66
C LEU A 231 11.86 -7.56 7.46
N SER A 232 10.85 -8.11 6.78
CA SER A 232 11.10 -8.82 5.53
C SER A 232 11.54 -7.85 4.42
N LEU A 233 12.26 -8.37 3.42
CA LEU A 233 12.67 -7.59 2.25
C LEU A 233 11.48 -6.93 1.54
N SER A 234 10.37 -7.65 1.42
CA SER A 234 9.13 -7.12 0.83
C SER A 234 8.58 -5.94 1.64
N GLN A 235 8.54 -6.05 2.98
CA GLN A 235 8.08 -4.96 3.84
C GLN A 235 8.98 -3.72 3.72
N ILE A 236 10.31 -3.89 3.74
CA ILE A 236 11.25 -2.77 3.57
C ILE A 236 11.02 -2.10 2.21
N LYS A 237 10.96 -2.86 1.13
CA LYS A 237 10.75 -2.35 -0.23
C LYS A 237 9.39 -1.67 -0.40
N GLN A 238 8.33 -2.24 0.16
CA GLN A 238 6.98 -1.70 0.10
C GLN A 238 6.86 -0.36 0.83
N ILE A 239 7.44 -0.26 2.04
CA ILE A 239 7.47 0.98 2.82
C ILE A 239 8.37 2.02 2.15
N ALA A 240 9.60 1.65 1.79
CA ALA A 240 10.56 2.50 1.08
C ALA A 240 9.98 3.04 -0.22
N GLY A 241 9.24 2.19 -0.93
CA GLY A 241 8.55 2.53 -2.17
C GLY A 241 7.54 3.66 -2.07
N ARG A 242 7.20 4.13 -0.87
CA ARG A 242 6.33 5.29 -0.68
C ARG A 242 7.04 6.63 -0.84
N ALA A 243 8.37 6.67 -0.78
CA ALA A 243 9.13 7.91 -1.00
C ALA A 243 9.09 8.36 -2.47
N GLY A 244 8.93 9.65 -2.74
CA GLY A 244 9.06 10.25 -4.08
C GLY A 244 8.02 9.77 -5.09
N ARG A 245 6.75 9.58 -4.74
CA ARG A 245 5.72 9.22 -5.73
C ARG A 245 5.55 10.34 -6.77
N TYR A 246 5.53 9.94 -8.05
CA TYR A 246 5.40 10.86 -9.19
C TYR A 246 4.14 11.74 -9.07
N GLY A 247 4.30 13.05 -9.44
CA GLY A 247 3.19 14.01 -9.44
C GLY A 247 2.70 14.44 -8.06
N THR A 248 3.33 13.97 -6.99
CA THR A 248 2.88 14.25 -5.61
C THR A 248 3.56 15.45 -4.97
N SER A 249 4.62 16.02 -5.55
CA SER A 249 5.36 17.17 -5.01
C SER A 249 5.44 18.32 -6.00
N ARG A 250 5.07 19.55 -5.57
CA ARG A 250 5.30 20.79 -6.33
C ARG A 250 6.79 21.17 -6.39
N ASP A 251 7.56 20.77 -5.36
CA ASP A 251 9.01 20.94 -5.31
C ASP A 251 9.61 19.59 -5.75
N ALA A 252 9.81 19.44 -7.04
CA ALA A 252 10.34 18.22 -7.65
C ALA A 252 11.73 17.88 -7.11
N SER A 253 11.80 17.19 -5.96
CA SER A 253 12.94 16.33 -5.73
C SER A 253 12.86 15.25 -6.81
N PRO A 254 13.85 15.13 -7.71
CA PRO A 254 13.80 14.16 -8.79
C PRO A 254 13.86 12.71 -8.28
N HIS A 255 14.02 12.51 -6.98
CA HIS A 255 14.22 11.21 -6.34
C HIS A 255 13.44 11.07 -5.03
N GLY A 256 12.90 9.88 -4.77
CA GLY A 256 12.50 9.47 -3.45
C GLY A 256 13.72 9.09 -2.62
N LEU A 257 13.85 9.59 -1.39
CA LEU A 257 14.95 9.26 -0.50
C LEU A 257 14.49 8.33 0.61
N VAL A 258 15.36 7.37 0.95
CA VAL A 258 15.13 6.45 2.06
C VAL A 258 16.35 6.42 2.95
N LEU A 259 16.14 6.43 4.27
CA LEU A 259 17.19 6.35 5.26
C LEU A 259 16.66 5.72 6.55
N THR A 260 17.56 5.43 7.46
CA THR A 260 17.24 5.02 8.83
C THR A 260 17.48 6.17 9.82
N ARG A 261 16.89 6.05 10.99
CA ARG A 261 17.18 6.98 12.08
C ARG A 261 18.60 6.80 12.62
N HIS A 262 19.07 5.55 12.71
CA HIS A 262 20.38 5.18 13.25
C HIS A 262 21.30 4.66 12.14
N GLU A 263 22.60 4.99 12.24
CA GLU A 263 23.58 4.69 11.16
C GLU A 263 23.89 3.19 11.05
N ASP A 264 23.82 2.45 12.13
CA ASP A 264 24.05 1.00 12.19
C ASP A 264 23.05 0.17 11.36
N GLU A 265 21.86 0.72 11.08
CA GLU A 265 20.87 0.06 10.22
C GLU A 265 20.97 0.45 8.74
N MET A 266 21.81 1.43 8.36
CA MET A 266 21.91 1.90 6.96
C MET A 266 22.39 0.85 5.99
N ASP A 267 23.38 0.02 6.38
CA ASP A 267 23.91 -1.04 5.52
C ASP A 267 22.88 -2.16 5.32
N ILE A 268 22.08 -2.46 6.33
CA ILE A 268 20.96 -3.41 6.24
C ILE A 268 19.92 -2.86 5.24
N LEU A 269 19.59 -1.57 5.33
CA LEU A 269 18.65 -0.92 4.39
C LEU A 269 19.18 -0.97 2.95
N ARG A 270 20.46 -0.63 2.72
CA ARG A 270 21.10 -0.69 1.39
C ARG A 270 21.04 -2.09 0.82
N ALA A 271 21.45 -3.10 1.60
CA ALA A 271 21.42 -4.49 1.19
C ALA A 271 19.99 -4.97 0.87
N ALA A 272 19.00 -4.60 1.70
CA ALA A 272 17.61 -4.98 1.49
C ALA A 272 17.02 -4.38 0.21
N LEU A 273 17.33 -3.12 -0.12
CA LEU A 273 16.81 -2.47 -1.32
C LEU A 273 17.51 -2.98 -2.60
N ALA A 274 18.79 -3.33 -2.53
CA ALA A 274 19.56 -3.92 -3.63
C ALA A 274 19.20 -5.39 -3.88
N ALA A 275 18.74 -6.13 -2.87
CA ALA A 275 18.44 -7.55 -2.98
C ALA A 275 17.31 -7.79 -4.00
N PRO A 276 17.38 -8.84 -4.84
CA PRO A 276 16.28 -9.22 -5.72
C PRO A 276 15.05 -9.64 -4.92
N VAL A 277 13.87 -9.33 -5.44
CA VAL A 277 12.62 -9.83 -4.84
C VAL A 277 12.49 -11.31 -5.18
N ARG A 278 12.27 -12.15 -4.18
CA ARG A 278 12.04 -13.59 -4.39
C ARG A 278 10.73 -13.81 -5.11
N SER A 279 10.74 -14.71 -6.09
CA SER A 279 9.52 -15.11 -6.78
C SER A 279 8.52 -15.73 -5.82
N VAL A 280 7.26 -15.37 -5.98
CA VAL A 280 6.14 -16.02 -5.33
C VAL A 280 5.93 -17.40 -5.99
N THR A 281 5.99 -18.46 -5.20
CA THR A 281 5.99 -19.83 -5.70
C THR A 281 4.70 -20.61 -5.42
N HIS A 282 3.82 -20.07 -4.58
CA HIS A 282 2.60 -20.75 -4.18
C HIS A 282 1.45 -19.77 -4.00
N ALA A 283 0.24 -20.26 -4.27
CA ALA A 283 -1.02 -19.62 -3.94
C ALA A 283 -1.64 -20.33 -2.75
N LEU A 284 -2.22 -19.59 -1.81
CA LEU A 284 -2.90 -20.17 -0.67
C LEU A 284 -4.31 -20.60 -1.08
N ILE A 285 -4.68 -21.85 -0.78
CA ILE A 285 -6.04 -22.36 -0.96
C ILE A 285 -6.63 -22.64 0.43
N GLN A 286 -7.81 -22.13 0.69
CA GLN A 286 -8.57 -22.47 1.87
C GLN A 286 -9.66 -23.48 1.47
N PRO A 287 -9.77 -24.63 2.16
CA PRO A 287 -10.87 -25.55 1.91
C PRO A 287 -12.21 -24.84 2.10
N SER A 288 -13.09 -24.92 1.11
CA SER A 288 -14.46 -24.45 1.27
C SER A 288 -15.12 -25.27 2.37
N LYS A 289 -15.66 -24.60 3.39
CA LYS A 289 -16.62 -25.29 4.28
C LYS A 289 -17.82 -25.62 3.39
N GLN A 290 -17.95 -26.90 3.03
CA GLN A 290 -19.22 -27.38 2.49
C GLN A 290 -20.30 -27.04 3.53
N LYS A 291 -21.24 -26.18 3.14
CA LYS A 291 -22.48 -25.96 3.89
C LYS A 291 -23.46 -27.05 3.56
#